data_242f5464f2ccf3d6a450340448659e50
#
_entry.id   242f5464f2ccf3d6a450340448659e50
#
_cell.length_a   1.000
_cell.length_b   1.000
_cell.length_c   1.000
_cell.angle_alpha   90.00
_cell.angle_beta   90.00
_cell.angle_gamma   90.00
#
_symmetry.space_group_name_H-M   'P 1'
#
loop_
_entity.id
_entity.type
_entity.pdbx_description
1 polymer ?
#
loop_
_entity_poly.entity_id
_entity_poly.type
_entity_poly.pdbx_seq_one_letter_code
_entity_poly.pdbx_strand_id
1 'polypeptide(L)'
;MKQITKQTAGRQIVVFDQVLATIPAGVHINATEAKKRFTDGVVPAGTLLVPHTDGTYKPVNETFSDTNIATAVGLTAEDIAIDDFPMVAVVLSGTARTEALPDKEKAGVEFMKKVLPRITFY
;
A
#
# COMPACT_ATOMS: atom_id res chain seq x y z
N MET A 1 -20.70 -12.81 -2.53
CA MET A 1 -20.40 -12.65 -2.04
C MET A 1 -20.21 -13.08 -1.29
N LYS A 2 -19.77 -13.07 -1.06
CA LYS A 2 -19.59 -13.24 -0.20
C LYS A 2 -18.88 -13.01 0.33
N GLN A 3 -18.53 -12.80 0.48
CA GLN A 3 -17.96 -12.48 1.11
C GLN A 3 -17.07 -12.83 1.69
N ILE A 4 -16.45 -12.56 1.68
CA ILE A 4 -15.56 -12.77 2.31
C ILE A 4 -15.46 -12.59 3.42
N THR A 5 -15.68 -12.62 3.76
CA THR A 5 -15.67 -12.37 4.71
C THR A 5 -15.54 -12.62 5.71
N LYS A 6 -15.43 -12.73 6.04
CA LYS A 6 -15.39 -12.83 7.00
C LYS A 6 -14.45 -12.92 7.65
N GLN A 7 -13.73 -13.31 7.57
CA GLN A 7 -12.85 -13.33 8.26
C GLN A 7 -12.05 -12.31 8.26
N THR A 8 -11.97 -11.83 7.48
CA THR A 8 -11.40 -10.66 7.67
C THR A 8 -12.17 -9.92 8.53
N ALA A 9 -12.97 -10.69 9.01
CA ALA A 9 -13.45 -10.39 10.13
C ALA A 9 -13.74 -8.96 10.30
N GLY A 10 -14.62 -8.48 9.73
CA GLY A 10 -15.02 -7.16 9.95
C GLY A 10 -14.04 -6.12 9.45
N ARG A 11 -13.07 -6.58 8.76
CA ARG A 11 -12.15 -5.65 8.23
C ARG A 11 -12.54 -5.16 6.88
N GLN A 12 -13.77 -4.91 6.65
CA GLN A 12 -14.14 -4.35 5.37
C GLN A 12 -13.85 -2.86 5.40
N ILE A 13 -12.59 -2.53 5.16
CA ILE A 13 -12.13 -1.14 5.20
C ILE A 13 -12.04 -0.63 3.79
N VAL A 14 -12.74 0.46 3.51
CA VAL A 14 -12.67 1.11 2.21
C VAL A 14 -11.54 2.13 2.27
N VAL A 15 -10.45 1.85 1.59
CA VAL A 15 -9.31 2.76 1.53
C VAL A 15 -9.50 3.79 0.42
N PHE A 16 -9.96 3.34 -0.75
CA PHE A 16 -10.09 4.22 -1.91
C PHE A 16 -11.56 4.41 -2.26
N ASP A 17 -12.01 5.65 -2.33
CA ASP A 17 -13.34 5.95 -2.83
C ASP A 17 -13.35 6.01 -4.34
N GLN A 18 -12.25 6.46 -4.94
CA GLN A 18 -12.15 6.57 -6.38
C GLN A 18 -10.72 6.27 -6.81
N VAL A 19 -10.58 5.39 -7.78
CA VAL A 19 -9.28 5.05 -8.36
C VAL A 19 -9.32 5.48 -9.82
N LEU A 20 -8.44 6.41 -10.18
CA LEU A 20 -8.39 6.97 -11.53
C LEU A 20 -7.32 6.33 -12.39
N ALA A 21 -6.23 5.88 -11.79
CA ALA A 21 -5.13 5.27 -12.53
C ALA A 21 -4.38 4.28 -11.64
N THR A 22 -3.99 3.15 -12.23
CA THR A 22 -3.19 2.14 -11.56
C THR A 22 -2.08 1.70 -12.50
N ILE A 23 -1.12 0.93 -11.97
CA ILE A 23 -0.18 0.20 -12.81
C ILE A 23 -0.91 -1.07 -13.24
N PRO A 24 -1.27 -1.21 -14.53
CA PRO A 24 -2.24 -2.24 -14.95
C PRO A 24 -1.79 -3.67 -14.70
N ALA A 25 -0.52 -3.96 -14.89
CA ALA A 25 -0.01 -5.32 -14.68
C ALA A 25 0.34 -5.57 -13.22
N GLY A 26 0.30 -4.53 -12.38
CA GLY A 26 0.75 -4.65 -11.01
C GLY A 26 2.25 -4.67 -10.89
N VAL A 27 2.73 -4.84 -9.66
CA VAL A 27 4.15 -4.92 -9.37
C VAL A 27 4.40 -6.07 -8.41
N HIS A 28 5.61 -6.62 -8.47
CA HIS A 28 6.00 -7.65 -7.52
C HIS A 28 6.54 -7.02 -6.26
N ILE A 29 6.12 -7.55 -5.13
CA ILE A 29 6.58 -7.09 -3.82
C ILE A 29 7.63 -8.08 -3.33
N ASN A 30 8.72 -7.58 -2.79
CA ASN A 30 9.73 -8.45 -2.18
C ASN A 30 9.15 -9.06 -0.91
N ALA A 31 8.98 -10.39 -0.91
CA ALA A 31 8.31 -11.08 0.19
C ALA A 31 9.07 -10.94 1.50
N THR A 32 10.40 -10.98 1.45
CA THR A 32 11.23 -10.86 2.64
C THR A 32 11.04 -9.49 3.30
N GLU A 33 11.09 -8.43 2.50
CA GLU A 33 10.91 -7.08 3.02
C GLU A 33 9.49 -6.86 3.54
N ALA A 34 8.50 -7.43 2.85
CA ALA A 34 7.11 -7.30 3.28
C ALA A 34 6.87 -7.98 4.63
N LYS A 35 7.47 -9.15 4.83
CA LYS A 35 7.31 -9.89 6.08
C LYS A 35 7.94 -9.19 7.28
N LYS A 36 8.92 -8.34 7.05
CA LYS A 36 9.53 -7.58 8.14
C LYS A 36 8.54 -6.60 8.76
N ARG A 37 7.63 -6.07 7.94
CA ARG A 37 6.64 -5.11 8.43
C ARG A 37 5.30 -5.77 8.76
N PHE A 38 4.87 -6.71 7.92
CA PHE A 38 3.56 -7.34 8.06
C PHE A 38 3.74 -8.79 8.47
N THR A 39 3.94 -9.01 9.76
CA THR A 39 4.24 -10.34 10.29
C THR A 39 3.04 -11.28 10.25
N ASP A 40 1.84 -10.74 10.03
CA ASP A 40 0.64 -11.56 9.89
C ASP A 40 0.48 -12.14 8.49
N GLY A 41 1.41 -11.84 7.58
CA GLY A 41 1.41 -12.41 6.24
C GLY A 41 0.50 -11.72 5.23
N VAL A 42 0.01 -10.54 5.54
CA VAL A 42 -0.87 -9.78 4.63
C VAL A 42 -0.37 -8.35 4.49
N VAL A 43 -0.23 -7.89 3.24
CA VAL A 43 0.03 -6.48 2.94
C VAL A 43 -1.33 -5.83 2.73
N PRO A 44 -1.77 -4.94 3.62
CA PRO A 44 -3.09 -4.34 3.49
C PRO A 44 -3.14 -3.29 2.38
N ALA A 45 -4.34 -3.05 1.87
CA ALA A 45 -4.57 -1.99 0.90
C ALA A 45 -4.14 -0.64 1.47
N GLY A 46 -3.59 0.20 0.62
CA GLY A 46 -3.13 1.52 1.04
C GLY A 46 -1.70 1.55 1.55
N THR A 47 -0.96 0.44 1.41
CA THR A 47 0.45 0.39 1.80
C THR A 47 1.31 1.10 0.76
N LEU A 48 2.17 2.01 1.22
CA LEU A 48 3.06 2.74 0.34
C LEU A 48 4.20 1.83 -0.12
N LEU A 49 4.49 1.87 -1.42
CA LEU A 49 5.55 1.07 -2.00
C LEU A 49 6.66 1.94 -2.55
N VAL A 50 7.91 1.54 -2.30
CA VAL A 50 9.09 2.16 -2.87
C VAL A 50 9.87 1.11 -3.66
N PRO A 51 10.64 1.52 -4.67
CA PRO A 51 11.45 0.56 -5.43
C PRO A 51 12.50 -0.11 -4.55
N HIS A 52 12.75 -1.39 -4.83
CA HIS A 52 13.81 -2.16 -4.20
C HIS A 52 14.88 -2.45 -5.26
N THR A 53 16.07 -2.84 -4.81
CA THR A 53 17.23 -2.93 -5.70
C THR A 53 17.15 -4.01 -6.77
N ASP A 54 16.30 -5.01 -6.58
CA ASP A 54 16.21 -6.15 -7.51
C ASP A 54 15.05 -6.02 -8.50
N GLY A 55 14.49 -4.83 -8.64
CA GLY A 55 13.38 -4.62 -9.56
C GLY A 55 12.01 -4.90 -8.95
N THR A 56 11.97 -5.35 -7.73
CA THR A 56 10.71 -5.48 -6.99
C THR A 56 10.44 -4.19 -6.22
N TYR A 57 9.36 -4.19 -5.47
CA TYR A 57 8.97 -3.06 -4.62
C TYR A 57 8.83 -3.55 -3.19
N LYS A 58 8.93 -2.66 -2.25
CA LYS A 58 8.82 -3.02 -0.84
C LYS A 58 8.05 -1.96 -0.06
N PRO A 59 7.35 -2.36 1.02
CA PRO A 59 6.81 -1.39 1.96
C PRO A 59 7.94 -0.81 2.81
N VAL A 60 7.74 0.43 3.28
CA VAL A 60 8.71 1.07 4.14
C VAL A 60 8.41 0.65 5.57
N ASN A 61 9.41 0.08 6.25
CA ASN A 61 9.25 -0.45 7.61
C ASN A 61 9.76 0.51 8.67
N GLU A 62 9.84 1.79 8.35
CA GLU A 62 10.32 2.84 9.25
C GLU A 62 9.34 3.99 9.25
N THR A 63 9.46 4.86 10.25
CA THR A 63 8.65 6.07 10.27
C THR A 63 8.94 6.88 9.01
N PHE A 64 7.90 7.32 8.32
CA PHE A 64 8.05 8.02 7.05
C PHE A 64 8.76 9.35 7.26
N SER A 65 9.61 9.69 6.29
CA SER A 65 10.33 10.95 6.26
C SER A 65 10.47 11.39 4.80
N ASP A 66 10.92 12.61 4.60
CA ASP A 66 11.14 13.11 3.24
C ASP A 66 12.17 12.28 2.46
N THR A 67 13.05 11.57 3.19
CA THR A 67 14.12 10.80 2.56
C THR A 67 13.69 9.39 2.21
N ASN A 68 13.09 8.67 3.15
CA ASN A 68 12.86 7.24 2.94
C ASN A 68 11.68 6.92 2.04
N ILE A 69 10.82 7.89 1.76
CA ILE A 69 9.72 7.69 0.82
C ILE A 69 9.86 8.56 -0.44
N ALA A 70 11.03 9.14 -0.66
CA ALA A 70 11.23 10.06 -1.78
C ALA A 70 10.99 9.41 -3.14
N THR A 71 11.20 8.10 -3.25
CA THR A 71 11.04 7.36 -4.50
C THR A 71 9.72 6.58 -4.57
N ALA A 72 8.79 6.83 -3.66
CA ALA A 72 7.52 6.10 -3.61
C ALA A 72 6.77 6.19 -4.93
N VAL A 73 6.16 5.06 -5.33
CA VAL A 73 5.41 5.01 -6.60
C VAL A 73 3.90 5.12 -6.38
N GLY A 74 3.37 4.61 -5.29
CA GLY A 74 1.94 4.66 -5.03
C GLY A 74 1.55 3.78 -3.88
N LEU A 75 0.26 3.48 -3.79
CA LEU A 75 -0.30 2.68 -2.71
C LEU A 75 -0.87 1.38 -3.27
N THR A 76 -0.79 0.31 -2.49
CA THR A 76 -1.38 -0.97 -2.91
C THR A 76 -2.89 -0.82 -3.03
N ALA A 77 -3.47 -1.41 -4.08
CA ALA A 77 -4.89 -1.25 -4.39
C ALA A 77 -5.78 -2.14 -3.51
N GLU A 78 -5.25 -3.23 -3.02
CA GLU A 78 -6.04 -4.22 -2.27
C GLU A 78 -5.15 -4.99 -1.30
N ASP A 79 -5.78 -5.70 -0.37
CA ASP A 79 -5.06 -6.58 0.53
C ASP A 79 -4.48 -7.75 -0.27
N ILE A 80 -3.25 -8.15 0.05
CA ILE A 80 -2.60 -9.25 -0.65
C ILE A 80 -1.83 -10.12 0.33
N ALA A 81 -1.96 -11.44 0.15
CA ALA A 81 -1.21 -12.38 0.96
C ALA A 81 0.27 -12.39 0.54
N ILE A 82 1.15 -12.49 1.51
CA ILE A 82 2.58 -12.56 1.24
C ILE A 82 2.94 -14.02 1.02
N ASP A 83 2.90 -14.44 -0.25
CA ASP A 83 3.33 -15.77 -0.64
C ASP A 83 4.75 -15.69 -1.23
N ASP A 84 5.14 -16.67 -2.05
CA ASP A 84 6.49 -16.70 -2.60
C ASP A 84 6.74 -15.56 -3.58
N PHE A 85 5.69 -15.06 -4.22
CA PHE A 85 5.86 -14.07 -5.28
C PHE A 85 4.67 -13.12 -5.33
N PRO A 86 4.48 -12.30 -4.30
CA PRO A 86 3.31 -11.44 -4.21
C PRO A 86 3.27 -10.41 -5.32
N MET A 87 2.09 -10.19 -5.90
CA MET A 87 1.91 -9.22 -6.95
C MET A 87 0.62 -8.45 -6.70
N VAL A 88 0.67 -7.14 -6.84
CA VAL A 88 -0.48 -6.30 -6.51
C VAL A 88 -0.54 -5.09 -7.45
N ALA A 89 -1.75 -4.65 -7.74
CA ALA A 89 -1.96 -3.41 -8.46
C ALA A 89 -1.61 -2.22 -7.56
N VAL A 90 -1.05 -1.19 -8.16
CA VAL A 90 -0.63 0.01 -7.43
C VAL A 90 -1.48 1.19 -7.90
N VAL A 91 -2.08 1.90 -6.96
CA VAL A 91 -2.88 3.09 -7.25
C VAL A 91 -1.96 4.27 -7.44
N LEU A 92 -2.03 4.88 -8.61
CA LEU A 92 -1.22 6.05 -8.97
C LEU A 92 -1.98 7.35 -8.81
N SER A 93 -3.31 7.32 -8.93
CA SER A 93 -4.13 8.52 -8.90
C SER A 93 -5.52 8.17 -8.38
N GLY A 94 -6.08 9.02 -7.55
CA GLY A 94 -7.42 8.81 -6.99
C GLY A 94 -7.59 9.49 -5.66
N THR A 95 -8.56 9.03 -4.87
CA THR A 95 -8.83 9.54 -3.53
C THR A 95 -8.70 8.42 -2.52
N ALA A 96 -8.04 8.70 -1.42
CA ALA A 96 -7.81 7.73 -0.35
C ALA A 96 -8.28 8.29 0.99
N ARG A 97 -8.85 7.40 1.82
CA ARG A 97 -9.30 7.77 3.16
C ARG A 97 -8.15 7.61 4.14
N THR A 98 -7.73 8.70 4.75
CA THR A 98 -6.63 8.69 5.70
C THR A 98 -6.89 7.73 6.86
N GLU A 99 -8.12 7.73 7.37
CA GLU A 99 -8.46 6.89 8.52
C GLU A 99 -8.36 5.40 8.23
N ALA A 100 -8.44 5.01 6.98
CA ALA A 100 -8.41 3.60 6.57
C ALA A 100 -7.01 3.10 6.23
N LEU A 101 -6.02 3.97 6.23
CA LEU A 101 -4.65 3.59 5.87
C LEU A 101 -3.98 2.76 6.96
N PRO A 102 -2.99 1.93 6.61
CA PRO A 102 -2.18 1.26 7.62
C PRO A 102 -1.48 2.26 8.52
N ASP A 103 -0.99 1.80 9.67
CA ASP A 103 -0.50 2.69 10.73
C ASP A 103 0.59 3.65 10.29
N LYS A 104 1.60 3.16 9.58
CA LYS A 104 2.73 4.01 9.17
C LYS A 104 2.30 5.03 8.13
N GLU A 105 1.44 4.62 7.21
CA GLU A 105 0.90 5.51 6.21
C GLU A 105 0.02 6.59 6.83
N LYS A 106 -0.82 6.18 7.78
CA LYS A 106 -1.68 7.16 8.47
C LYS A 106 -0.84 8.19 9.23
N ALA A 107 0.20 7.73 9.91
CA ALA A 107 1.07 8.63 10.66
C ALA A 107 1.91 9.52 9.76
N GLY A 108 2.25 9.05 8.56
CA GLY A 108 3.11 9.77 7.65
C GLY A 108 2.39 10.42 6.48
N VAL A 109 1.08 10.66 6.59
CA VAL A 109 0.29 11.16 5.47
C VAL A 109 0.81 12.50 4.95
N GLU A 110 1.34 13.36 5.82
CA GLU A 110 1.87 14.65 5.37
C GLU A 110 3.06 14.50 4.44
N PHE A 111 3.88 13.47 4.66
CA PHE A 111 4.99 13.18 3.77
C PHE A 111 4.48 12.56 2.47
N MET A 112 3.46 11.70 2.55
CA MET A 112 2.89 11.07 1.36
C MET A 112 2.25 12.10 0.43
N LYS A 113 1.63 13.14 0.97
CA LYS A 113 1.04 14.19 0.15
C LYS A 113 2.07 14.86 -0.75
N LYS A 114 3.31 14.93 -0.32
CA LYS A 114 4.38 15.56 -1.10
C LYS A 114 4.85 14.69 -2.25
N VAL A 115 4.92 13.37 -2.02
CA VAL A 115 5.47 12.44 -3.02
C VAL A 115 4.39 11.82 -3.90
N LEU A 116 3.13 11.87 -3.49
CA LEU A 116 2.01 11.32 -4.25
C LEU A 116 0.96 12.42 -4.50
N PRO A 117 1.31 13.45 -5.30
CA PRO A 117 0.40 14.60 -5.47
C PRO A 117 -0.87 14.25 -6.26
N ARG A 118 -0.90 13.10 -6.95
CA ARG A 118 -2.07 12.70 -7.71
C ARG A 118 -3.09 11.94 -6.88
N ILE A 119 -2.76 11.63 -5.62
CA ILE A 119 -3.68 11.00 -4.69
C ILE A 119 -4.12 12.04 -3.67
N THR A 120 -5.43 12.21 -3.54
CA THR A 120 -6.00 13.12 -2.55
C THR A 120 -6.30 12.32 -1.29
N PHE A 121 -5.68 12.71 -0.19
CA PHE A 121 -5.91 12.08 1.12
C PHE A 121 -6.87 12.94 1.92
N TYR A 122 -7.91 12.32 2.50
CA TYR A 122 -8.89 13.07 3.29
C TYR A 122 -9.43 12.26 4.46
#